data_95bfdf16d00968b52e204820c5927493
#
_entry.id   95bfdf16d00968b52e204820c5927493
#
_cell.length_a   1.000
_cell.length_b   1.000
_cell.length_c   1.000
_cell.angle_alpha   90.00
_cell.angle_beta   90.00
_cell.angle_gamma   90.00
#
_symmetry.space_group_name_H-M   'P 1'
#
loop_
_entity.id
_entity.type
_entity.pdbx_description
1 polymer ?
#
loop_
_entity_poly.entity_id
_entity_poly.type
_entity_poly.pdbx_seq_one_letter_code
_entity_poly.pdbx_strand_id
1 'polypeptide(L)'
;MKINSISASAILDSRKDKTIQVAIKTNVGNFSASAPNGKSTGKFEVRCYKKSIDEDIKSLKNLSDYFSEDDFVEFDDLKKVEEVLDRHVGGNTLLALECAVLKAVAKESKKEVWELINEKAKKLPAQIGNVIGGGKHSELTNNRMPDFQEFLVISKDYELIKKVHKEAEKLLKGFDENFNSKRNDENAWQTSLNEKEVLDILLRLKKEFKIDIGLDIAASSFYKRKKYKYENPKLDRDIDEQLGYVSNLIKNYGLLYIEDAFEENDFESFAKLLKKCPDSLIVGDYLTVTNSKRLDKAIKMKSINAIIVKPNQCGSLLEVKRVVELARKNNIKIIFSHRSGETEENILADLAFGFQADYIKVGVVGKERESKIERLIDIEKSLN
;
A
#
# COMPACT_ATOMS: atom_id res chain seq x y z
N MET A 1 -22.66 12.07 15.91
CA MET A 1 -21.67 11.59 16.90
C MET A 1 -20.85 12.78 17.39
N LYS A 2 -20.62 12.87 18.70
CA LYS A 2 -19.83 13.95 19.30
C LYS A 2 -18.57 13.41 19.97
N ILE A 3 -17.46 14.11 19.82
CA ILE A 3 -16.18 13.78 20.45
C ILE A 3 -16.12 14.46 21.82
N ASN A 4 -15.98 13.66 22.88
CA ASN A 4 -15.85 14.18 24.27
C ASN A 4 -14.38 14.41 24.65
N SER A 5 -13.47 13.59 24.15
CA SER A 5 -12.03 13.77 24.35
C SER A 5 -11.20 12.97 23.34
N ILE A 6 -9.98 13.44 23.08
CA ILE A 6 -9.01 12.78 22.23
C ILE A 6 -7.77 12.45 23.05
N SER A 7 -7.23 11.26 22.86
CA SER A 7 -5.93 10.86 23.41
C SER A 7 -5.12 10.16 22.33
N ALA A 8 -3.81 10.19 22.46
CA ALA A 8 -2.92 9.49 21.55
C ALA A 8 -1.74 8.89 22.29
N SER A 9 -1.19 7.82 21.76
CA SER A 9 0.00 7.14 22.30
C SER A 9 0.88 6.62 21.19
N ALA A 10 2.17 6.51 21.48
CA ALA A 10 3.08 5.78 20.61
C ALA A 10 2.91 4.28 20.83
N ILE A 11 2.78 3.53 19.74
CA ILE A 11 2.77 2.05 19.71
C ILE A 11 3.88 1.55 18.79
N LEU A 12 4.13 0.26 18.77
CA LEU A 12 5.10 -0.35 17.86
C LEU A 12 4.40 -0.90 16.62
N ASP A 13 4.98 -0.69 15.46
CA ASP A 13 4.59 -1.33 14.21
C ASP A 13 5.23 -2.74 14.08
N SER A 14 4.95 -3.47 13.01
CA SER A 14 5.46 -4.82 12.73
C SER A 14 7.00 -4.90 12.63
N ARG A 15 7.66 -3.76 12.43
CA ARG A 15 9.13 -3.63 12.40
C ARG A 15 9.72 -3.19 13.74
N LYS A 16 8.88 -3.02 14.77
CA LYS A 16 9.23 -2.47 16.09
C LYS A 16 9.65 -0.99 16.05
N ASP A 17 9.28 -0.26 15.01
CA ASP A 17 9.40 1.19 14.95
C ASP A 17 8.19 1.84 15.63
N LYS A 18 8.39 3.03 16.22
CA LYS A 18 7.28 3.76 16.84
C LYS A 18 6.34 4.31 15.77
N THR A 19 5.04 4.09 15.97
CA THR A 19 3.98 4.76 15.23
C THR A 19 2.90 5.25 16.20
N ILE A 20 1.88 5.96 15.68
CA ILE A 20 0.85 6.58 16.50
C ILE A 20 -0.44 5.77 16.50
N GLN A 21 -1.06 5.66 17.68
CA GLN A 21 -2.45 5.28 17.86
C GLN A 21 -3.19 6.47 18.43
N VAL A 22 -4.33 6.80 17.84
CA VAL A 22 -5.25 7.82 18.34
C VAL A 22 -6.51 7.13 18.86
N ALA A 23 -6.99 7.56 20.02
CA ALA A 23 -8.22 7.10 20.62
C ALA A 23 -9.13 8.29 20.91
N ILE A 24 -10.43 8.15 20.59
CA ILE A 24 -11.46 9.13 20.88
C ILE A 24 -12.50 8.54 21.84
N LYS A 25 -12.94 9.35 22.78
CA LYS A 25 -14.10 9.07 23.61
C LYS A 25 -15.28 9.88 23.07
N THR A 26 -16.40 9.21 22.84
CA THR A 26 -17.58 9.80 22.21
C THR A 26 -18.83 9.49 23.02
N ASN A 27 -19.97 10.07 22.62
CA ASN A 27 -21.30 9.75 23.18
C ASN A 27 -21.74 8.29 22.89
N VAL A 28 -21.11 7.59 21.93
CA VAL A 28 -21.48 6.21 21.53
C VAL A 28 -20.41 5.18 21.88
N GLY A 29 -19.35 5.56 22.57
CA GLY A 29 -18.29 4.66 23.03
C GLY A 29 -16.87 5.20 22.80
N ASN A 30 -15.89 4.32 22.98
CA ASN A 30 -14.47 4.61 22.74
C ASN A 30 -14.02 3.91 21.44
N PHE A 31 -13.31 4.65 20.60
CA PHE A 31 -12.81 4.15 19.32
C PHE A 31 -11.35 4.53 19.16
N SER A 32 -10.59 3.66 18.53
CA SER A 32 -9.19 3.93 18.25
C SER A 32 -8.79 3.45 16.85
N ALA A 33 -7.79 4.08 16.30
CA ALA A 33 -7.11 3.63 15.09
C ALA A 33 -5.63 3.99 15.15
N SER A 34 -4.83 3.28 14.37
CA SER A 34 -3.39 3.51 14.26
C SER A 34 -2.98 3.68 12.81
N ALA A 35 -1.91 4.43 12.59
CA ALA A 35 -1.36 4.63 11.26
C ALA A 35 -0.11 3.75 11.05
N PRO A 36 0.11 3.22 9.81
CA PRO A 36 1.32 2.48 9.48
C PRO A 36 2.50 3.41 9.18
N ASN A 37 3.73 2.85 9.15
CA ASN A 37 4.93 3.55 8.72
C ASN A 37 5.53 2.94 7.44
N GLY A 38 6.02 3.77 6.51
CA GLY A 38 6.83 3.33 5.38
C GLY A 38 8.32 3.25 5.73
N LYS A 39 9.01 2.17 5.34
CA LYS A 39 10.47 2.09 5.37
C LYS A 39 11.08 2.85 4.20
N SER A 40 10.51 2.66 3.03
CA SER A 40 10.78 3.46 1.83
C SER A 40 9.63 4.45 1.64
N THR A 41 9.98 5.70 1.39
CA THR A 41 9.01 6.78 1.20
C THR A 41 9.33 7.53 -0.08
N GLY A 42 8.29 7.86 -0.85
CA GLY A 42 8.41 8.75 -2.00
C GLY A 42 8.74 10.18 -1.55
N LYS A 43 9.48 10.93 -2.34
CA LYS A 43 9.91 12.31 -2.00
C LYS A 43 8.75 13.27 -1.79
N PHE A 44 7.59 12.94 -2.31
CA PHE A 44 6.40 13.81 -2.31
C PHE A 44 5.34 13.37 -1.31
N GLU A 45 5.62 12.36 -0.49
CA GLU A 45 4.74 11.99 0.62
C GLU A 45 4.69 13.12 1.66
N VAL A 46 3.55 13.26 2.33
CA VAL A 46 3.46 14.17 3.49
C VAL A 46 4.31 13.65 4.64
N ARG A 47 4.76 14.54 5.50
CA ARG A 47 5.49 14.13 6.70
C ARG A 47 4.58 13.31 7.62
N CYS A 48 5.06 12.15 8.08
CA CYS A 48 4.32 11.29 9.01
C CYS A 48 3.92 12.05 10.29
N TYR A 49 4.83 12.87 10.82
CA TYR A 49 4.62 13.72 12.01
C TYR A 49 5.06 15.14 11.70
N LYS A 50 4.46 16.12 12.37
CA LYS A 50 4.84 17.54 12.17
C LYS A 50 6.33 17.75 12.47
N LYS A 51 6.77 17.32 13.64
CA LYS A 51 8.19 17.26 14.03
C LYS A 51 8.53 15.91 14.64
N SER A 52 7.71 15.42 15.57
CA SER A 52 7.86 14.14 16.27
C SER A 52 6.49 13.58 16.68
N ILE A 53 6.45 12.29 17.02
CA ILE A 53 5.22 11.65 17.57
C ILE A 53 4.81 12.37 18.86
N ASP A 54 5.75 12.69 19.74
CA ASP A 54 5.46 13.30 21.04
C ASP A 54 4.86 14.71 20.88
N GLU A 55 5.33 15.50 19.90
CA GLU A 55 4.74 16.81 19.60
C GLU A 55 3.34 16.69 19.02
N ASP A 56 3.10 15.73 18.14
CA ASP A 56 1.77 15.49 17.58
C ASP A 56 0.79 15.04 18.68
N ILE A 57 1.20 14.13 19.59
CA ILE A 57 0.41 13.73 20.76
C ILE A 57 0.03 14.94 21.61
N LYS A 58 0.99 15.83 21.89
CA LYS A 58 0.74 17.06 22.64
C LYS A 58 -0.20 18.00 21.91
N SER A 59 -0.06 18.14 20.59
CA SER A 59 -0.93 18.97 19.76
C SER A 59 -2.37 18.47 19.79
N LEU A 60 -2.59 17.15 19.62
CA LEU A 60 -3.93 16.55 19.71
C LEU A 60 -4.58 16.81 21.07
N LYS A 61 -3.85 16.68 22.17
CA LYS A 61 -4.38 16.95 23.50
C LYS A 61 -4.82 18.40 23.64
N ASN A 62 -4.05 19.35 23.12
CA ASN A 62 -4.38 20.79 23.20
C ASN A 62 -5.57 21.18 22.30
N LEU A 63 -5.77 20.45 21.22
CA LEU A 63 -6.84 20.72 20.25
C LEU A 63 -8.13 19.91 20.51
N SER A 64 -8.13 19.03 21.50
CA SER A 64 -9.25 18.12 21.79
C SER A 64 -10.57 18.86 21.99
N ASP A 65 -10.54 20.00 22.69
CA ASP A 65 -11.75 20.75 23.05
C ASP A 65 -12.42 21.42 21.84
N TYR A 66 -11.67 21.65 20.75
CA TYR A 66 -12.21 22.25 19.52
C TYR A 66 -13.23 21.35 18.80
N PHE A 67 -13.27 20.05 19.12
CA PHE A 67 -14.18 19.08 18.53
C PHE A 67 -15.46 18.87 19.33
N SER A 68 -15.58 19.46 20.53
CA SER A 68 -16.66 19.17 21.49
C SER A 68 -18.06 19.62 21.02
N GLU A 69 -18.12 20.64 20.18
CA GLU A 69 -19.36 21.18 19.63
C GLU A 69 -19.73 20.61 18.25
N ASP A 70 -18.79 19.90 17.60
CA ASP A 70 -18.98 19.36 16.27
C ASP A 70 -19.82 18.08 16.27
N ASP A 71 -20.79 18.03 15.36
CA ASP A 71 -21.52 16.80 15.04
C ASP A 71 -20.90 16.14 13.80
N PHE A 72 -20.54 14.84 13.93
CA PHE A 72 -20.05 14.01 12.85
C PHE A 72 -21.14 12.99 12.46
N VAL A 73 -21.58 13.00 11.20
CA VAL A 73 -22.70 12.20 10.71
C VAL A 73 -22.32 11.35 9.51
N GLU A 74 -21.44 11.85 8.65
CA GLU A 74 -21.07 11.23 7.37
C GLU A 74 -19.57 11.35 7.09
N PHE A 75 -19.12 10.67 6.04
CA PHE A 75 -17.70 10.63 5.63
C PHE A 75 -17.14 12.06 5.38
N ASP A 76 -17.89 12.92 4.75
CA ASP A 76 -17.42 14.26 4.38
C ASP A 76 -17.28 15.21 5.59
N ASP A 77 -17.83 14.86 6.76
CA ASP A 77 -17.58 15.59 8.01
C ASP A 77 -16.14 15.50 8.50
N LEU A 78 -15.31 14.60 7.94
CA LEU A 78 -13.85 14.59 8.16
C LEU A 78 -13.20 15.92 7.82
N LYS A 79 -13.85 16.74 6.99
CA LYS A 79 -13.41 18.11 6.72
C LYS A 79 -13.24 18.94 8.01
N LYS A 80 -14.08 18.75 9.01
CA LYS A 80 -13.99 19.42 10.32
C LYS A 80 -12.71 19.01 11.05
N VAL A 81 -12.32 17.71 10.93
CA VAL A 81 -11.04 17.21 11.48
C VAL A 81 -9.85 17.87 10.79
N GLU A 82 -9.87 17.93 9.47
CA GLU A 82 -8.79 18.55 8.69
C GLU A 82 -8.66 20.05 9.01
N GLU A 83 -9.77 20.78 9.09
CA GLU A 83 -9.78 22.22 9.40
C GLU A 83 -9.15 22.53 10.76
N VAL A 84 -9.46 21.74 11.80
CA VAL A 84 -8.87 21.92 13.15
C VAL A 84 -7.41 21.52 13.19
N LEU A 85 -7.02 20.46 12.48
CA LEU A 85 -5.67 19.91 12.55
C LEU A 85 -4.72 20.48 11.49
N ASP A 86 -5.18 21.34 10.57
CA ASP A 86 -4.33 21.89 9.50
C ASP A 86 -3.05 22.47 10.09
N ARG A 87 -1.90 22.00 9.58
CA ARG A 87 -0.55 22.41 10.00
C ARG A 87 -0.17 22.14 11.46
N HIS A 88 -1.03 21.52 12.27
CA HIS A 88 -0.75 21.22 13.67
C HIS A 88 -0.13 19.85 13.87
N VAL A 89 -0.48 18.87 13.03
CA VAL A 89 0.00 17.49 13.12
C VAL A 89 0.51 16.98 11.76
N GLY A 90 1.15 15.81 11.75
CA GLY A 90 1.56 15.12 10.52
C GLY A 90 0.50 14.15 9.99
N GLY A 91 0.77 13.59 8.79
CA GLY A 91 -0.19 12.78 8.07
C GLY A 91 -0.62 11.49 8.78
N ASN A 92 0.29 10.83 9.51
CA ASN A 92 -0.06 9.63 10.27
C ASN A 92 -1.05 9.94 11.41
N THR A 93 -0.86 11.08 12.07
CA THR A 93 -1.70 11.51 13.18
C THR A 93 -3.08 11.92 12.70
N LEU A 94 -3.16 12.66 11.60
CA LEU A 94 -4.42 13.04 10.96
C LEU A 94 -5.20 11.78 10.53
N LEU A 95 -4.56 10.88 9.78
CA LEU A 95 -5.17 9.64 9.33
C LEU A 95 -5.71 8.79 10.48
N ALA A 96 -4.93 8.62 11.56
CA ALA A 96 -5.36 7.83 12.71
C ALA A 96 -6.61 8.44 13.38
N LEU A 97 -6.69 9.77 13.50
CA LEU A 97 -7.87 10.43 14.04
C LEU A 97 -9.08 10.28 13.11
N GLU A 98 -8.92 10.51 11.80
CA GLU A 98 -10.01 10.36 10.83
C GLU A 98 -10.57 8.92 10.83
N CYS A 99 -9.71 7.91 10.90
CA CYS A 99 -10.10 6.52 11.01
C CYS A 99 -10.88 6.23 12.30
N ALA A 100 -10.44 6.78 13.43
CA ALA A 100 -11.17 6.63 14.70
C ALA A 100 -12.56 7.31 14.66
N VAL A 101 -12.65 8.49 14.03
CA VAL A 101 -13.91 9.22 13.82
C VAL A 101 -14.85 8.40 12.95
N LEU A 102 -14.39 7.84 11.81
CA LEU A 102 -15.25 7.01 10.95
C LEU A 102 -15.81 5.79 11.68
N LYS A 103 -15.01 5.12 12.52
CA LYS A 103 -15.47 4.00 13.34
C LYS A 103 -16.60 4.42 14.29
N ALA A 104 -16.48 5.60 14.89
CA ALA A 104 -17.51 6.13 15.80
C ALA A 104 -18.79 6.52 15.05
N VAL A 105 -18.67 7.18 13.90
CA VAL A 105 -19.80 7.55 13.03
C VAL A 105 -20.54 6.30 12.55
N ALA A 106 -19.80 5.27 12.12
CA ALA A 106 -20.37 3.99 11.70
C ALA A 106 -21.17 3.34 12.83
N LYS A 107 -20.62 3.34 14.06
CA LYS A 107 -21.32 2.80 15.23
C LYS A 107 -22.63 3.54 15.55
N GLU A 108 -22.61 4.88 15.53
CA GLU A 108 -23.82 5.68 15.78
C GLU A 108 -24.90 5.45 14.72
N SER A 109 -24.48 5.39 13.45
CA SER A 109 -25.37 5.17 12.30
C SER A 109 -25.81 3.72 12.16
N LYS A 110 -25.31 2.79 13.00
CA LYS A 110 -25.54 1.34 12.90
C LYS A 110 -25.14 0.79 11.52
N LYS A 111 -24.03 1.28 11.00
CA LYS A 111 -23.43 0.91 9.72
C LYS A 111 -22.03 0.35 9.94
N GLU A 112 -21.52 -0.33 8.93
CA GLU A 112 -20.11 -0.65 8.79
C GLU A 112 -19.33 0.59 8.25
N VAL A 113 -18.03 0.66 8.48
CA VAL A 113 -17.23 1.80 8.00
C VAL A 113 -17.28 1.94 6.48
N TRP A 114 -17.26 0.82 5.76
CA TRP A 114 -17.35 0.83 4.29
C TRP A 114 -18.70 1.35 3.76
N GLU A 115 -19.79 1.22 4.52
CA GLU A 115 -21.11 1.74 4.16
C GLU A 115 -21.17 3.29 4.23
N LEU A 116 -20.35 3.92 5.10
CA LEU A 116 -20.23 5.38 5.12
C LEU A 116 -19.58 5.92 3.83
N ILE A 117 -18.83 5.09 3.13
CA ILE A 117 -18.17 5.43 1.87
C ILE A 117 -19.10 5.11 0.69
N ASN A 118 -19.70 3.92 0.70
CA ASN A 118 -20.58 3.47 -0.38
C ASN A 118 -21.48 2.30 0.06
N GLU A 119 -22.72 2.59 0.42
CA GLU A 119 -23.72 1.59 0.82
C GLU A 119 -24.01 0.55 -0.30
N LYS A 120 -23.68 0.85 -1.54
CA LYS A 120 -23.90 -0.03 -2.70
C LYS A 120 -22.66 -0.84 -3.06
N ALA A 121 -21.64 -0.82 -2.21
CA ALA A 121 -20.42 -1.60 -2.46
C ALA A 121 -20.71 -3.10 -2.50
N LYS A 122 -20.14 -3.81 -3.50
CA LYS A 122 -20.40 -5.25 -3.69
C LYS A 122 -19.17 -6.03 -4.13
N LYS A 123 -18.17 -5.36 -4.73
CA LYS A 123 -17.01 -6.02 -5.34
C LYS A 123 -15.86 -6.08 -4.35
N LEU A 124 -15.48 -7.27 -3.95
CA LEU A 124 -14.25 -7.49 -3.19
C LEU A 124 -13.01 -7.25 -4.09
N PRO A 125 -11.96 -6.62 -3.57
CA PRO A 125 -10.71 -6.47 -4.30
C PRO A 125 -9.98 -7.81 -4.41
N ALA A 126 -9.27 -8.04 -5.53
CA ALA A 126 -8.32 -9.14 -5.61
C ALA A 126 -7.07 -8.83 -4.76
N GLN A 127 -6.51 -9.83 -4.09
CA GLN A 127 -5.28 -9.66 -3.31
C GLN A 127 -4.05 -9.68 -4.22
N ILE A 128 -3.12 -8.77 -3.96
CA ILE A 128 -1.74 -8.78 -4.44
C ILE A 128 -0.86 -9.10 -3.25
N GLY A 129 -0.20 -10.25 -3.26
CA GLY A 129 0.63 -10.75 -2.17
C GLY A 129 2.11 -10.77 -2.53
N ASN A 130 2.96 -10.16 -1.70
CA ASN A 130 4.42 -10.28 -1.83
C ASN A 130 4.87 -11.64 -1.31
N VAL A 131 5.35 -12.52 -2.19
CA VAL A 131 5.78 -13.89 -1.81
C VAL A 131 7.30 -14.04 -1.73
N ILE A 132 8.05 -13.29 -2.54
CA ILE A 132 9.52 -13.25 -2.51
C ILE A 132 9.94 -11.79 -2.55
N GLY A 133 10.83 -11.39 -1.65
CA GLY A 133 11.25 -10.00 -1.49
C GLY A 133 12.71 -9.78 -1.82
N GLY A 134 13.02 -8.54 -2.21
CA GLY A 134 14.36 -8.05 -2.46
C GLY A 134 14.48 -6.56 -2.10
N GLY A 135 15.37 -5.85 -2.77
CA GLY A 135 15.55 -4.42 -2.64
C GLY A 135 15.68 -3.95 -1.18
N LYS A 136 15.09 -2.79 -0.89
CA LYS A 136 15.19 -2.18 0.46
C LYS A 136 14.44 -2.93 1.56
N HIS A 137 13.49 -3.80 1.24
CA HIS A 137 12.70 -4.54 2.21
C HIS A 137 13.41 -5.79 2.73
N SER A 138 14.44 -6.28 2.02
CA SER A 138 15.18 -7.50 2.36
C SER A 138 16.60 -7.21 2.87
N GLU A 139 17.18 -8.22 3.51
CA GLU A 139 18.60 -8.27 3.86
C GLU A 139 19.34 -9.15 2.85
N LEU A 140 20.64 -8.93 2.71
CA LEU A 140 21.47 -9.75 1.83
C LEU A 140 21.51 -11.20 2.33
N THR A 141 21.26 -12.15 1.43
CA THR A 141 21.46 -13.57 1.64
C THR A 141 22.75 -13.97 0.91
N ASN A 142 23.76 -14.37 1.64
CA ASN A 142 25.10 -14.65 1.09
C ASN A 142 25.65 -13.50 0.20
N ASN A 143 25.55 -12.26 0.69
CA ASN A 143 25.95 -11.04 -0.01
C ASN A 143 25.22 -10.75 -1.33
N ARG A 144 24.08 -11.38 -1.57
CA ARG A 144 23.23 -11.20 -2.76
C ARG A 144 21.76 -11.08 -2.37
N MET A 145 20.98 -10.44 -3.21
CA MET A 145 19.53 -10.41 -3.21
C MET A 145 19.05 -9.87 -4.55
N PRO A 146 17.79 -10.05 -4.93
CA PRO A 146 17.21 -9.36 -6.09
C PRO A 146 17.23 -7.84 -5.88
N ASP A 147 17.49 -7.07 -6.94
CA ASP A 147 17.43 -5.61 -6.88
C ASP A 147 15.96 -5.11 -6.84
N PHE A 148 15.02 -5.87 -7.42
CA PHE A 148 13.59 -5.56 -7.35
C PHE A 148 13.04 -5.82 -5.95
N GLN A 149 12.12 -4.94 -5.52
CA GLN A 149 11.65 -4.91 -4.15
C GLN A 149 10.68 -6.04 -3.82
N GLU A 150 9.75 -6.37 -4.74
CA GLU A 150 8.71 -7.36 -4.48
C GLU A 150 8.39 -8.20 -5.73
N PHE A 151 8.22 -9.51 -5.52
CA PHE A 151 7.75 -10.47 -6.49
C PHE A 151 6.38 -10.97 -6.05
N LEU A 152 5.37 -10.60 -6.85
CA LEU A 152 3.99 -10.56 -6.46
C LEU A 152 3.19 -11.67 -7.11
N VAL A 153 2.21 -12.19 -6.37
CA VAL A 153 1.16 -13.09 -6.87
C VAL A 153 -0.20 -12.43 -6.68
N ILE A 154 -1.13 -12.69 -7.60
CA ILE A 154 -2.41 -12.01 -7.65
C ILE A 154 -3.53 -13.03 -7.78
N SER A 155 -4.51 -12.99 -6.88
CA SER A 155 -5.70 -13.85 -6.90
C SER A 155 -6.88 -13.19 -6.18
N LYS A 156 -8.09 -13.61 -6.53
CA LYS A 156 -9.30 -13.34 -5.76
C LYS A 156 -9.49 -14.32 -4.61
N ASP A 157 -8.85 -15.48 -4.68
CA ASP A 157 -8.86 -16.48 -3.62
C ASP A 157 -7.71 -16.19 -2.65
N TYR A 158 -8.05 -15.64 -1.48
CA TYR A 158 -7.10 -15.26 -0.43
C TYR A 158 -6.38 -16.47 0.18
N GLU A 159 -7.06 -17.61 0.31
CA GLU A 159 -6.46 -18.84 0.82
C GLU A 159 -5.48 -19.47 -0.19
N LEU A 160 -5.75 -19.30 -1.48
CA LEU A 160 -4.83 -19.74 -2.54
C LEU A 160 -3.49 -19.01 -2.43
N ILE A 161 -3.49 -17.70 -2.15
CA ILE A 161 -2.25 -16.92 -2.00
C ILE A 161 -1.39 -17.44 -0.84
N LYS A 162 -2.00 -17.85 0.27
CA LYS A 162 -1.26 -18.50 1.39
C LYS A 162 -0.62 -19.84 0.96
N LYS A 163 -1.32 -20.63 0.14
CA LYS A 163 -0.77 -21.88 -0.42
C LYS A 163 0.40 -21.61 -1.36
N VAL A 164 0.26 -20.60 -2.23
CA VAL A 164 1.33 -20.17 -3.15
C VAL A 164 2.56 -19.70 -2.38
N HIS A 165 2.39 -18.93 -1.31
CA HIS A 165 3.51 -18.50 -0.47
C HIS A 165 4.28 -19.67 0.15
N LYS A 166 3.58 -20.74 0.60
CA LYS A 166 4.21 -21.96 1.11
C LYS A 166 4.94 -22.74 -0.01
N GLU A 167 4.37 -22.78 -1.21
CA GLU A 167 5.01 -23.46 -2.33
C GLU A 167 6.25 -22.68 -2.82
N ALA A 168 6.21 -21.34 -2.79
CA ALA A 168 7.39 -20.51 -3.07
C ALA A 168 8.58 -20.86 -2.16
N GLU A 169 8.35 -21.14 -0.86
CA GLU A 169 9.39 -21.61 0.05
C GLU A 169 10.02 -22.92 -0.42
N LYS A 170 9.21 -23.89 -0.82
CA LYS A 170 9.72 -25.20 -1.28
C LYS A 170 10.53 -25.05 -2.56
N LEU A 171 10.07 -24.24 -3.50
CA LEU A 171 10.81 -23.98 -4.73
C LEU A 171 12.15 -23.28 -4.43
N LEU A 172 12.16 -22.28 -3.54
CA LEU A 172 13.39 -21.60 -3.13
C LEU A 172 14.39 -22.57 -2.49
N LYS A 173 13.95 -23.52 -1.65
CA LYS A 173 14.82 -24.58 -1.09
C LYS A 173 15.47 -25.46 -2.17
N GLY A 174 14.82 -25.62 -3.31
CA GLY A 174 15.35 -26.41 -4.43
C GLY A 174 16.21 -25.63 -5.42
N PHE A 175 16.06 -24.29 -5.48
CA PHE A 175 16.71 -23.44 -6.49
C PHE A 175 17.82 -22.55 -5.94
N ASP A 176 17.78 -22.19 -4.66
CA ASP A 176 18.73 -21.31 -4.01
C ASP A 176 19.50 -22.07 -2.92
N GLU A 177 20.73 -22.48 -3.22
CA GLU A 177 21.60 -23.20 -2.27
C GLU A 177 21.87 -22.39 -0.98
N ASN A 178 21.70 -21.06 -1.02
CA ASN A 178 21.90 -20.17 0.11
C ASN A 178 20.60 -19.87 0.88
N PHE A 179 19.47 -20.43 0.44
CA PHE A 179 18.17 -20.15 1.05
C PHE A 179 18.09 -20.66 2.49
N ASN A 180 17.75 -19.78 3.41
CA ASN A 180 17.74 -20.06 4.85
C ASN A 180 16.39 -19.89 5.52
N SER A 181 15.29 -19.83 4.74
CA SER A 181 13.91 -19.62 5.19
C SER A 181 13.69 -18.33 6.01
N LYS A 182 14.56 -17.33 5.88
CA LYS A 182 14.34 -16.00 6.45
C LYS A 182 13.28 -15.25 5.65
N ARG A 183 12.58 -14.37 6.35
CA ARG A 183 11.58 -13.47 5.76
C ARG A 183 12.00 -12.02 5.96
N ASN A 184 11.56 -11.18 5.04
CA ASN A 184 11.78 -9.74 5.12
C ASN A 184 10.74 -9.05 6.05
N ASP A 185 10.75 -7.72 6.09
CA ASP A 185 9.85 -6.93 6.95
C ASP A 185 8.35 -7.00 6.53
N GLU A 186 8.04 -7.56 5.37
CA GLU A 186 6.68 -7.85 4.90
C GLU A 186 6.31 -9.34 4.98
N ASN A 187 7.16 -10.16 5.59
CA ASN A 187 7.04 -11.61 5.68
C ASN A 187 7.15 -12.36 4.33
N ALA A 188 7.69 -11.72 3.28
CA ALA A 188 8.07 -12.39 2.04
C ALA A 188 9.41 -13.11 2.20
N TRP A 189 9.62 -14.19 1.43
CA TRP A 189 10.85 -14.98 1.51
C TRP A 189 12.05 -14.20 0.96
N GLN A 190 13.18 -14.23 1.66
CA GLN A 190 14.45 -13.67 1.21
C GLN A 190 15.24 -14.71 0.42
N THR A 191 15.98 -14.27 -0.60
CA THR A 191 16.77 -15.17 -1.48
C THR A 191 18.05 -14.50 -1.96
N SER A 192 19.04 -15.32 -2.35
CA SER A 192 20.26 -14.86 -3.03
C SER A 192 20.14 -14.82 -4.56
N LEU A 193 19.02 -15.27 -5.10
CA LEU A 193 18.76 -15.30 -6.54
C LEU A 193 18.64 -13.88 -7.13
N ASN A 194 18.85 -13.75 -8.42
CA ASN A 194 18.59 -12.51 -9.16
C ASN A 194 17.13 -12.46 -9.66
N GLU A 195 16.73 -11.33 -10.27
CA GLU A 195 15.35 -11.09 -10.71
C GLU A 195 14.82 -12.16 -11.68
N LYS A 196 15.67 -12.64 -12.62
CA LYS A 196 15.23 -13.62 -13.62
C LYS A 196 15.03 -14.99 -12.99
N GLU A 197 15.95 -15.41 -12.12
CA GLU A 197 15.85 -16.67 -11.39
C GLU A 197 14.58 -16.69 -10.50
N VAL A 198 14.26 -15.57 -9.84
CA VAL A 198 13.02 -15.45 -9.07
C VAL A 198 11.80 -15.46 -9.99
N LEU A 199 11.85 -14.78 -11.14
CA LEU A 199 10.77 -14.81 -12.13
C LEU A 199 10.52 -16.21 -12.71
N ASP A 200 11.55 -17.04 -12.86
CA ASP A 200 11.39 -18.44 -13.27
C ASP A 200 10.62 -19.25 -12.21
N ILE A 201 10.82 -18.96 -10.92
CA ILE A 201 10.01 -19.53 -9.83
C ILE A 201 8.58 -19.04 -9.91
N LEU A 202 8.36 -17.71 -10.07
CA LEU A 202 7.01 -17.16 -10.22
C LEU A 202 6.26 -17.74 -11.43
N LEU A 203 6.96 -17.98 -12.54
CA LEU A 203 6.35 -18.57 -13.73
C LEU A 203 5.88 -20.02 -13.48
N ARG A 204 6.58 -20.79 -12.64
CA ARG A 204 6.14 -22.11 -12.20
C ARG A 204 4.88 -22.01 -11.35
N LEU A 205 4.88 -21.13 -10.34
CA LEU A 205 3.73 -20.87 -9.48
C LEU A 205 2.52 -20.41 -10.30
N LYS A 206 2.71 -19.50 -11.27
CA LYS A 206 1.66 -19.06 -12.20
C LYS A 206 1.00 -20.22 -12.95
N LYS A 207 1.81 -21.14 -13.49
CA LYS A 207 1.32 -22.29 -14.26
C LYS A 207 0.60 -23.30 -13.37
N GLU A 208 1.15 -23.59 -12.19
CA GLU A 208 0.61 -24.58 -11.25
C GLU A 208 -0.71 -24.13 -10.62
N PHE A 209 -0.76 -22.90 -10.13
CA PHE A 209 -1.89 -22.38 -9.38
C PHE A 209 -2.87 -21.55 -10.23
N LYS A 210 -2.58 -21.32 -11.52
CA LYS A 210 -3.39 -20.50 -12.44
C LYS A 210 -3.67 -19.09 -11.89
N ILE A 211 -2.66 -18.47 -11.33
CA ILE A 211 -2.68 -17.11 -10.77
C ILE A 211 -1.98 -16.13 -11.72
N ASP A 212 -2.21 -14.84 -11.51
CA ASP A 212 -1.39 -13.81 -12.13
C ASP A 212 -0.18 -13.45 -11.28
N ILE A 213 0.85 -12.90 -11.94
CA ILE A 213 2.11 -12.50 -11.30
C ILE A 213 2.47 -11.08 -11.67
N GLY A 214 3.27 -10.44 -10.81
CA GLY A 214 3.71 -9.07 -11.01
C GLY A 214 4.98 -8.74 -10.25
N LEU A 215 5.41 -7.48 -10.39
CA LEU A 215 6.61 -6.93 -9.77
C LEU A 215 6.31 -5.55 -9.16
N ASP A 216 6.90 -5.29 -8.01
CA ASP A 216 7.23 -3.94 -7.59
C ASP A 216 8.74 -3.75 -7.74
N ILE A 217 9.13 -2.93 -8.70
CA ILE A 217 10.53 -2.69 -9.03
C ILE A 217 11.16 -1.68 -8.07
N ALA A 218 10.36 -0.70 -7.61
CA ALA A 218 10.80 0.42 -6.78
C ALA A 218 12.09 1.08 -7.32
N ALA A 219 12.13 1.33 -8.63
CA ALA A 219 13.34 1.66 -9.38
C ALA A 219 14.04 2.96 -8.91
N SER A 220 13.29 3.88 -8.28
CA SER A 220 13.86 5.08 -7.65
C SER A 220 14.92 4.72 -6.60
N SER A 221 14.85 3.53 -6.00
CA SER A 221 15.75 3.10 -4.93
C SER A 221 17.19 2.85 -5.40
N PHE A 222 17.36 2.45 -6.64
CA PHE A 222 18.66 2.17 -7.27
C PHE A 222 18.97 3.06 -8.47
N TYR A 223 18.16 4.12 -8.69
CA TYR A 223 18.45 5.14 -9.70
C TYR A 223 19.45 6.19 -9.16
N LYS A 224 20.63 6.24 -9.75
CA LYS A 224 21.71 7.16 -9.35
C LYS A 224 22.44 7.67 -10.60
N ARG A 225 22.73 8.98 -10.67
CA ARG A 225 23.50 9.60 -11.75
C ARG A 225 22.95 9.27 -13.14
N LYS A 226 21.62 9.34 -13.29
CA LYS A 226 20.87 9.05 -14.52
C LYS A 226 20.99 7.60 -15.03
N LYS A 227 21.30 6.64 -14.15
CA LYS A 227 21.37 5.22 -14.44
C LYS A 227 20.71 4.39 -13.35
N TYR A 228 20.12 3.28 -13.73
CA TYR A 228 19.63 2.23 -12.84
C TYR A 228 20.79 1.29 -12.53
N LYS A 229 21.21 1.25 -11.27
CA LYS A 229 22.40 0.52 -10.80
C LYS A 229 21.98 -0.78 -10.15
N TYR A 230 22.14 -1.86 -10.87
CA TYR A 230 21.88 -3.20 -10.42
C TYR A 230 23.11 -3.78 -9.72
N GLU A 231 22.88 -4.55 -8.65
CA GLU A 231 23.95 -5.20 -7.89
C GLU A 231 23.97 -6.73 -8.09
N ASN A 232 22.89 -7.34 -8.56
CA ASN A 232 22.81 -8.79 -8.77
C ASN A 232 22.12 -9.19 -10.10
N PRO A 233 22.85 -9.35 -11.23
CA PRO A 233 24.29 -9.10 -11.41
C PRO A 233 24.61 -7.60 -11.49
N LYS A 234 25.86 -7.28 -11.13
CA LYS A 234 26.30 -5.88 -11.15
C LYS A 234 26.35 -5.33 -12.57
N LEU A 235 25.49 -4.37 -12.86
CA LEU A 235 25.45 -3.67 -14.14
C LEU A 235 24.66 -2.35 -14.01
N ASP A 236 24.91 -1.44 -14.93
CA ASP A 236 24.21 -0.17 -15.05
C ASP A 236 23.32 -0.19 -16.31
N ARG A 237 22.08 0.34 -16.20
CA ARG A 237 21.21 0.61 -17.36
C ARG A 237 20.90 2.08 -17.43
N ASP A 238 20.91 2.65 -18.63
CA ASP A 238 20.28 3.93 -18.88
C ASP A 238 18.75 3.80 -18.98
N ILE A 239 18.06 4.91 -19.28
CA ILE A 239 16.59 4.94 -19.32
C ILE A 239 16.03 4.04 -20.43
N ASP A 240 16.63 4.06 -21.61
CA ASP A 240 16.16 3.26 -22.76
C ASP A 240 16.46 1.78 -22.57
N GLU A 241 17.60 1.45 -22.00
CA GLU A 241 17.98 0.08 -21.61
C GLU A 241 17.02 -0.46 -20.52
N GLN A 242 16.67 0.36 -19.54
CA GLN A 242 15.67 0.01 -18.49
C GLN A 242 14.30 -0.24 -19.11
N LEU A 243 13.84 0.64 -20.00
CA LEU A 243 12.58 0.47 -20.71
C LEU A 243 12.56 -0.83 -21.53
N GLY A 244 13.64 -1.11 -22.25
CA GLY A 244 13.80 -2.35 -23.01
C GLY A 244 13.79 -3.58 -22.10
N TYR A 245 14.52 -3.55 -21.01
CA TYR A 245 14.61 -4.63 -20.03
C TYR A 245 13.25 -4.96 -19.41
N VAL A 246 12.57 -3.96 -18.83
CA VAL A 246 11.26 -4.16 -18.21
C VAL A 246 10.22 -4.64 -19.23
N SER A 247 10.19 -4.05 -20.45
CA SER A 247 9.28 -4.51 -21.51
C SER A 247 9.50 -5.97 -21.88
N ASN A 248 10.76 -6.43 -21.90
CA ASN A 248 11.09 -7.83 -22.18
C ASN A 248 10.68 -8.76 -21.04
N LEU A 249 10.85 -8.35 -19.77
CA LEU A 249 10.37 -9.13 -18.63
C LEU A 249 8.85 -9.30 -18.69
N ILE A 250 8.10 -8.22 -18.96
CA ILE A 250 6.64 -8.28 -19.11
C ILE A 250 6.24 -9.33 -20.15
N LYS A 251 6.84 -9.27 -21.34
CA LYS A 251 6.51 -10.17 -22.44
C LYS A 251 6.89 -11.63 -22.20
N ASN A 252 8.10 -11.85 -21.67
CA ASN A 252 8.64 -13.19 -21.49
C ASN A 252 7.96 -13.96 -20.35
N TYR A 253 7.55 -13.28 -19.29
CA TYR A 253 6.91 -13.89 -18.12
C TYR A 253 5.39 -13.68 -18.06
N GLY A 254 4.84 -12.89 -19.00
CA GLY A 254 3.41 -12.58 -19.02
C GLY A 254 2.98 -11.88 -17.72
N LEU A 255 3.71 -10.83 -17.31
CA LEU A 255 3.45 -10.10 -16.08
C LEU A 255 2.19 -9.24 -16.23
N LEU A 256 1.24 -9.41 -15.31
CA LEU A 256 0.04 -8.57 -15.25
C LEU A 256 0.32 -7.21 -14.61
N TYR A 257 1.21 -7.13 -13.62
CA TYR A 257 1.36 -5.99 -12.74
C TYR A 257 2.82 -5.54 -12.65
N ILE A 258 3.07 -4.26 -12.90
CA ILE A 258 4.41 -3.65 -12.83
C ILE A 258 4.30 -2.32 -12.11
N GLU A 259 4.82 -2.25 -10.90
CA GLU A 259 4.85 -1.07 -10.05
C GLU A 259 6.21 -0.39 -10.10
N ASP A 260 6.21 0.93 -10.21
CA ASP A 260 7.37 1.82 -10.13
C ASP A 260 8.61 1.36 -10.94
N ALA A 261 8.36 1.10 -12.24
CA ALA A 261 9.38 0.62 -13.18
C ALA A 261 10.52 1.62 -13.43
N PHE A 262 10.30 2.92 -13.13
CA PHE A 262 11.25 4.00 -13.35
C PHE A 262 11.33 4.94 -12.14
N GLU A 263 12.22 5.93 -12.21
CA GLU A 263 12.36 6.99 -11.20
C GLU A 263 11.05 7.78 -11.06
N GLU A 264 10.72 8.19 -9.84
CA GLU A 264 9.42 8.75 -9.44
C GLU A 264 9.00 10.07 -10.12
N ASN A 265 9.87 10.69 -10.93
CA ASN A 265 9.53 11.87 -11.74
C ASN A 265 9.53 11.59 -13.25
N ASP A 266 9.87 10.37 -13.67
CA ASP A 266 9.97 10.01 -15.08
C ASP A 266 8.63 9.56 -15.68
N PHE A 267 7.63 10.45 -15.66
CA PHE A 267 6.30 10.19 -16.22
C PHE A 267 6.34 9.76 -17.70
N GLU A 268 7.36 10.21 -18.44
CA GLU A 268 7.51 9.91 -19.86
C GLU A 268 7.87 8.46 -20.12
N SER A 269 8.81 7.88 -19.34
CA SER A 269 9.19 6.48 -19.49
C SER A 269 8.07 5.54 -19.07
N PHE A 270 7.28 5.89 -18.03
CA PHE A 270 6.05 5.18 -17.70
C PHE A 270 5.06 5.19 -18.88
N ALA A 271 4.85 6.33 -19.53
CA ALA A 271 3.97 6.42 -20.70
C ALA A 271 4.46 5.58 -21.89
N LYS A 272 5.78 5.56 -22.13
CA LYS A 272 6.39 4.70 -23.15
C LYS A 272 6.18 3.23 -22.84
N LEU A 273 6.32 2.83 -21.56
CA LEU A 273 6.10 1.45 -21.12
C LEU A 273 4.63 1.03 -21.28
N LEU A 274 3.69 1.86 -20.84
CA LEU A 274 2.26 1.61 -21.01
C LEU A 274 1.87 1.44 -22.48
N LYS A 275 2.42 2.27 -23.36
CA LYS A 275 2.19 2.15 -24.82
C LYS A 275 2.75 0.83 -25.38
N LYS A 276 3.88 0.33 -24.86
CA LYS A 276 4.49 -0.95 -25.30
C LYS A 276 3.82 -2.19 -24.74
N CYS A 277 3.19 -2.07 -23.56
CA CYS A 277 2.61 -3.18 -22.81
C CYS A 277 1.20 -2.79 -22.29
N PRO A 278 0.22 -2.53 -23.18
CA PRO A 278 -1.09 -1.99 -22.80
C PRO A 278 -1.95 -2.99 -22.02
N ASP A 279 -1.67 -4.28 -22.14
CA ASP A 279 -2.43 -5.35 -21.46
C ASP A 279 -1.98 -5.57 -20.01
N SER A 280 -0.86 -4.95 -19.60
CA SER A 280 -0.36 -5.00 -18.22
C SER A 280 -0.78 -3.76 -17.44
N LEU A 281 -0.89 -3.91 -16.13
CA LEU A 281 -1.07 -2.80 -15.21
C LEU A 281 0.29 -2.12 -14.98
N ILE A 282 0.45 -0.93 -15.53
CA ILE A 282 1.59 -0.05 -15.27
C ILE A 282 1.18 0.87 -14.12
N VAL A 283 1.78 0.64 -12.96
CA VAL A 283 1.30 1.14 -11.68
C VAL A 283 2.24 2.21 -11.13
N GLY A 284 1.65 3.31 -10.66
CA GLY A 284 2.39 4.36 -9.95
C GLY A 284 2.12 4.29 -8.46
N ASP A 285 3.20 4.08 -7.68
CA ASP A 285 3.24 4.30 -6.22
C ASP A 285 3.99 5.61 -5.94
N TYR A 286 5.32 5.64 -6.00
CA TYR A 286 6.09 6.87 -5.78
C TYR A 286 5.87 7.92 -6.88
N LEU A 287 5.48 7.49 -8.07
CA LEU A 287 5.08 8.41 -9.13
C LEU A 287 3.93 9.32 -8.72
N THR A 288 2.97 8.83 -7.95
CA THR A 288 1.72 9.53 -7.62
C THR A 288 1.57 9.87 -6.14
N VAL A 289 2.14 9.07 -5.22
CA VAL A 289 2.10 9.20 -3.75
C VAL A 289 0.70 9.53 -3.19
N THR A 290 -0.33 8.88 -3.74
CA THR A 290 -1.73 9.14 -3.35
C THR A 290 -2.08 10.64 -3.38
N ASN A 291 -1.58 11.37 -4.39
CA ASN A 291 -1.76 12.81 -4.54
C ASN A 291 -2.52 13.13 -5.83
N SER A 292 -3.66 13.82 -5.71
CA SER A 292 -4.53 14.12 -6.86
C SER A 292 -3.86 14.96 -7.96
N LYS A 293 -2.95 15.88 -7.60
CA LYS A 293 -2.23 16.71 -8.60
C LYS A 293 -1.21 15.88 -9.37
N ARG A 294 -0.50 14.95 -8.70
CA ARG A 294 0.44 14.06 -9.38
C ARG A 294 -0.29 13.04 -10.25
N LEU A 295 -1.44 12.53 -9.76
CA LEU A 295 -2.31 11.67 -10.56
C LEU A 295 -2.83 12.40 -11.81
N ASP A 296 -3.30 13.63 -11.68
CA ASP A 296 -3.74 14.44 -12.85
C ASP A 296 -2.62 14.60 -13.89
N LYS A 297 -1.38 14.83 -13.45
CA LYS A 297 -0.22 14.86 -14.35
C LYS A 297 0.00 13.49 -15.03
N ALA A 298 -0.07 12.39 -14.28
CA ALA A 298 0.09 11.04 -14.83
C ALA A 298 -0.99 10.72 -15.87
N ILE A 299 -2.23 11.15 -15.62
CA ILE A 299 -3.36 11.01 -16.56
C ILE A 299 -3.10 11.79 -17.85
N LYS A 300 -2.75 13.08 -17.76
CA LYS A 300 -2.46 13.94 -18.90
C LYS A 300 -1.33 13.38 -19.77
N MET A 301 -0.33 12.81 -19.16
CA MET A 301 0.81 12.18 -19.85
C MET A 301 0.55 10.72 -20.26
N LYS A 302 -0.60 10.14 -19.87
CA LYS A 302 -0.91 8.72 -20.11
C LYS A 302 0.18 7.79 -19.55
N SER A 303 0.68 8.10 -18.37
CA SER A 303 1.84 7.42 -17.79
C SER A 303 1.46 6.06 -17.17
N ILE A 304 0.27 5.95 -16.62
CA ILE A 304 -0.19 4.76 -15.89
C ILE A 304 -1.64 4.39 -16.25
N ASN A 305 -2.01 3.14 -16.03
CA ASN A 305 -3.39 2.63 -16.07
C ASN A 305 -3.82 2.05 -14.72
N ALA A 306 -2.95 2.11 -13.70
CA ALA A 306 -3.27 1.72 -12.32
C ALA A 306 -2.51 2.58 -11.31
N ILE A 307 -3.09 2.78 -10.13
CA ILE A 307 -2.52 3.60 -9.06
C ILE A 307 -2.53 2.85 -7.72
N ILE A 308 -1.44 2.98 -6.97
CA ILE A 308 -1.39 2.64 -5.55
C ILE A 308 -2.03 3.77 -4.73
N VAL A 309 -2.88 3.38 -3.79
CA VAL A 309 -3.50 4.26 -2.79
C VAL A 309 -3.04 3.82 -1.40
N LYS A 310 -2.20 4.63 -0.77
CA LYS A 310 -1.72 4.48 0.61
C LYS A 310 -2.20 5.68 1.41
N PRO A 311 -3.25 5.55 2.24
CA PRO A 311 -3.86 6.70 2.92
C PRO A 311 -2.86 7.57 3.70
N ASN A 312 -1.81 6.97 4.31
CA ASN A 312 -0.82 7.74 5.05
C ASN A 312 0.19 8.51 4.18
N GLN A 313 0.28 8.24 2.86
CA GLN A 313 1.12 9.04 1.96
C GLN A 313 0.61 10.47 1.80
N CYS A 314 -0.70 10.67 1.84
CA CYS A 314 -1.35 11.98 1.81
C CYS A 314 -1.88 12.41 3.20
N GLY A 315 -2.09 11.47 4.11
CA GLY A 315 -2.54 11.72 5.48
C GLY A 315 -4.00 12.14 5.62
N SER A 316 -4.78 12.17 4.54
CA SER A 316 -6.15 12.68 4.47
C SER A 316 -7.04 11.69 3.72
N LEU A 317 -8.12 11.24 4.34
CA LEU A 317 -9.11 10.39 3.68
C LEU A 317 -9.96 11.16 2.65
N LEU A 318 -10.10 12.48 2.79
CA LEU A 318 -10.73 13.32 1.76
C LEU A 318 -9.84 13.42 0.50
N GLU A 319 -8.51 13.49 0.65
CA GLU A 319 -7.61 13.42 -0.51
C GLU A 319 -7.62 12.02 -1.14
N VAL A 320 -7.70 10.95 -0.33
CA VAL A 320 -7.91 9.58 -0.84
C VAL A 320 -9.18 9.51 -1.68
N LYS A 321 -10.30 10.08 -1.20
CA LYS A 321 -11.57 10.16 -1.96
C LYS A 321 -11.38 10.86 -3.30
N ARG A 322 -10.72 12.03 -3.32
CA ARG A 322 -10.43 12.77 -4.57
C ARG A 322 -9.58 11.96 -5.55
N VAL A 323 -8.54 11.29 -5.06
CA VAL A 323 -7.66 10.44 -5.88
C VAL A 323 -8.46 9.29 -6.50
N VAL A 324 -9.28 8.60 -5.71
CA VAL A 324 -10.13 7.49 -6.17
C VAL A 324 -11.15 7.95 -7.22
N GLU A 325 -11.83 9.06 -6.98
CA GLU A 325 -12.80 9.64 -7.94
C GLU A 325 -12.12 10.03 -9.26
N LEU A 326 -10.95 10.69 -9.18
CA LEU A 326 -10.17 11.07 -10.34
C LEU A 326 -9.66 9.85 -11.15
N ALA A 327 -9.16 8.83 -10.46
CA ALA A 327 -8.73 7.59 -11.07
C ALA A 327 -9.88 6.89 -11.81
N ARG A 328 -11.03 6.77 -11.17
CA ARG A 328 -12.24 6.16 -11.76
C ARG A 328 -12.72 6.88 -13.01
N LYS A 329 -12.82 8.20 -12.93
CA LYS A 329 -13.23 9.05 -14.08
C LYS A 329 -12.35 8.82 -15.31
N ASN A 330 -11.11 8.38 -15.10
CA ASN A 330 -10.12 8.17 -16.17
C ASN A 330 -9.81 6.69 -16.43
N ASN A 331 -10.64 5.75 -15.94
CA ASN A 331 -10.48 4.30 -16.12
C ASN A 331 -9.15 3.75 -15.60
N ILE A 332 -8.57 4.38 -14.57
CA ILE A 332 -7.35 3.92 -13.89
C ILE A 332 -7.76 2.93 -12.79
N LYS A 333 -7.13 1.77 -12.76
CA LYS A 333 -7.34 0.74 -11.74
C LYS A 333 -6.82 1.21 -10.38
N ILE A 334 -7.55 0.87 -9.32
CA ILE A 334 -7.29 1.33 -7.95
C ILE A 334 -6.79 0.17 -7.10
N ILE A 335 -5.62 0.33 -6.50
CA ILE A 335 -5.00 -0.64 -5.60
C ILE A 335 -4.80 0.01 -4.24
N PHE A 336 -5.58 -0.37 -3.22
CA PHE A 336 -5.27 0.02 -1.85
C PHE A 336 -4.10 -0.81 -1.33
N SER A 337 -3.15 -0.16 -0.65
CA SER A 337 -1.91 -0.81 -0.23
C SER A 337 -1.57 -0.54 1.23
N HIS A 338 -1.06 -1.58 1.89
CA HIS A 338 -0.40 -1.51 3.17
C HIS A 338 0.94 -0.75 3.09
N ARG A 339 1.63 -0.66 4.22
CA ARG A 339 3.03 -0.21 4.30
C ARG A 339 3.91 -1.31 4.89
N SER A 340 5.24 -1.15 4.76
CA SER A 340 6.20 -2.11 5.33
C SER A 340 6.12 -2.22 6.86
N GLY A 341 5.93 -1.12 7.57
CA GLY A 341 5.67 -1.08 9.01
C GLY A 341 4.17 -0.97 9.29
N GLU A 342 3.49 -2.10 9.45
CA GLU A 342 2.05 -2.19 9.69
C GLU A 342 1.70 -2.38 11.15
N THR A 343 0.44 -2.10 11.48
CA THR A 343 -0.21 -2.44 12.74
C THR A 343 -1.35 -3.44 12.48
N GLU A 344 -1.98 -3.96 13.52
CA GLU A 344 -3.17 -4.81 13.39
C GLU A 344 -4.44 -4.02 12.99
N GLU A 345 -4.33 -2.69 12.75
CA GLU A 345 -5.42 -1.87 12.25
C GLU A 345 -5.93 -2.38 10.90
N ASN A 346 -7.23 -2.66 10.79
CA ASN A 346 -7.81 -3.33 9.63
C ASN A 346 -8.69 -2.42 8.75
N ILE A 347 -8.83 -1.15 9.10
CA ILE A 347 -9.70 -0.20 8.37
C ILE A 347 -9.33 -0.07 6.89
N LEU A 348 -8.09 -0.40 6.50
CA LEU A 348 -7.67 -0.43 5.09
C LEU A 348 -8.58 -1.34 4.24
N ALA A 349 -9.09 -2.43 4.82
CA ALA A 349 -10.03 -3.33 4.17
C ALA A 349 -11.38 -2.67 3.91
N ASP A 350 -11.92 -1.95 4.91
CA ASP A 350 -13.15 -1.18 4.76
C ASP A 350 -13.01 -0.07 3.71
N LEU A 351 -11.87 0.63 3.71
CA LEU A 351 -11.58 1.66 2.70
C LEU A 351 -11.49 1.04 1.30
N ALA A 352 -10.75 -0.05 1.14
CA ALA A 352 -10.60 -0.72 -0.14
C ALA A 352 -11.95 -1.22 -0.68
N PHE A 353 -12.78 -1.83 0.17
CA PHE A 353 -14.09 -2.31 -0.20
C PHE A 353 -15.07 -1.17 -0.47
N GLY A 354 -15.21 -0.21 0.44
CA GLY A 354 -16.11 0.94 0.29
C GLY A 354 -15.78 1.77 -0.94
N PHE A 355 -14.53 2.05 -1.19
CA PHE A 355 -14.08 2.68 -2.43
C PHE A 355 -14.05 1.74 -3.63
N GLN A 356 -14.56 0.51 -3.55
CA GLN A 356 -14.64 -0.45 -4.65
C GLN A 356 -13.31 -0.61 -5.42
N ALA A 357 -12.20 -0.73 -4.68
CA ALA A 357 -10.89 -0.98 -5.26
C ALA A 357 -10.88 -2.22 -6.16
N ASP A 358 -10.06 -2.21 -7.19
CA ASP A 358 -9.86 -3.39 -8.05
C ASP A 358 -8.99 -4.43 -7.34
N TYR A 359 -8.00 -3.94 -6.57
CA TYR A 359 -7.04 -4.77 -5.85
C TYR A 359 -6.74 -4.21 -4.45
N ILE A 360 -6.26 -5.10 -3.58
CA ILE A 360 -5.63 -4.75 -2.30
C ILE A 360 -4.24 -5.38 -2.24
N LYS A 361 -3.20 -4.55 -2.09
CA LYS A 361 -1.82 -5.00 -1.93
C LYS A 361 -1.51 -5.06 -0.44
N VAL A 362 -1.52 -6.27 0.09
CA VAL A 362 -1.14 -6.59 1.47
C VAL A 362 -0.25 -7.81 1.45
N GLY A 363 0.64 -7.95 2.43
CA GLY A 363 1.47 -9.14 2.56
C GLY A 363 0.63 -10.41 2.71
N VAL A 364 1.27 -11.57 2.71
CA VAL A 364 0.56 -12.86 2.70
C VAL A 364 0.34 -13.39 4.11
N VAL A 365 1.34 -13.27 4.99
CA VAL A 365 1.34 -13.82 6.35
C VAL A 365 1.78 -12.78 7.39
N GLY A 366 1.42 -13.02 8.64
CA GLY A 366 1.67 -12.12 9.75
C GLY A 366 0.40 -11.39 10.19
N LYS A 367 0.20 -11.24 11.50
CA LYS A 367 -1.04 -10.72 12.10
C LYS A 367 -1.46 -9.39 11.49
N GLU A 368 -0.52 -8.49 11.28
CA GLU A 368 -0.77 -7.15 10.76
C GLU A 368 -1.22 -7.18 9.29
N ARG A 369 -0.87 -8.24 8.56
CA ARG A 369 -1.28 -8.44 7.15
C ARG A 369 -2.60 -9.19 7.09
N GLU A 370 -2.69 -10.28 7.84
CA GLU A 370 -3.85 -11.15 7.87
C GLU A 370 -5.10 -10.42 8.40
N SER A 371 -4.95 -9.51 9.37
CA SER A 371 -6.07 -8.70 9.90
C SER A 371 -6.90 -7.99 8.82
N LYS A 372 -6.25 -7.50 7.74
CA LYS A 372 -6.94 -6.86 6.62
C LYS A 372 -7.70 -7.86 5.77
N ILE A 373 -7.11 -9.03 5.53
CA ILE A 373 -7.75 -10.11 4.74
C ILE A 373 -8.92 -10.73 5.53
N GLU A 374 -8.74 -10.98 6.81
CA GLU A 374 -9.81 -11.46 7.70
C GLU A 374 -10.98 -10.49 7.70
N ARG A 375 -10.73 -9.16 7.75
CA ARG A 375 -11.77 -8.15 7.65
C ARG A 375 -12.50 -8.19 6.30
N LEU A 376 -11.81 -8.41 5.17
CA LEU A 376 -12.47 -8.57 3.86
C LEU A 376 -13.34 -9.85 3.83
N ILE A 377 -12.89 -10.93 4.43
CA ILE A 377 -13.67 -12.17 4.54
C ILE A 377 -14.93 -11.95 5.40
N ASP A 378 -14.82 -11.17 6.48
CA ASP A 378 -15.98 -10.85 7.32
C ASP A 378 -16.98 -9.95 6.58
N ILE A 379 -16.49 -8.97 5.79
CA ILE A 379 -17.33 -8.17 4.90
C ILE A 379 -18.04 -9.09 3.90
N GLU A 380 -17.33 -10.01 3.25
CA GLU A 380 -17.92 -10.96 2.30
C GLU A 380 -19.05 -11.78 2.91
N LYS A 381 -18.84 -12.31 4.13
CA LYS A 381 -19.88 -13.05 4.86
C LYS A 381 -21.09 -12.20 5.18
N SER A 382 -20.92 -10.91 5.45
CA SER A 382 -22.02 -9.99 5.76
C SER A 382 -22.89 -9.61 4.56
N LEU A 383 -22.38 -9.81 3.33
CA LEU A 383 -23.09 -9.53 2.09
C LEU A 383 -23.96 -10.71 1.60
N ASN A 384 -23.71 -11.92 2.12
CA ASN A 384 -24.43 -13.16 1.80
C ASN A 384 -25.51 -13.43 2.85
#